data_42fdda74856b12e0b7e1065bb3e673c8
#
_entry.id   42fdda74856b12e0b7e1065bb3e673c8
#
_cell.length_a   1.000
_cell.length_b   1.000
_cell.length_c   1.000
_cell.angle_alpha   90.00
_cell.angle_beta   90.00
_cell.angle_gamma   90.00
#
_symmetry.space_group_name_H-M   'P 1'
#
loop_
_entity.id
_entity.type
_entity.pdbx_description
1 polymer ?
#
loop_
_entity_poly.entity_id
_entity_poly.type
_entity_poly.pdbx_seq_one_letter_code
_entity_poly.pdbx_strand_id
1 'polypeptide(L)'
;IPRTESGDADVGIAARPEHLPPGLTFKAMASSPLLFIVPRTPANVAGLNQAEIDWSEVPMVLSESGLARTRVNQWFAERNIRPHIYAQVSGNEAIVSMVALGVGVGVVPELVLRNSPMASRVRVLNVQPELEPFAIGLCSKTQRLEEPLLQALWKTAQL
;
A
#
# COMPACT_ATOMS: atom_id res chain seq x y z
N ILE A 1 -8.43 11.27 -3.41
CA ILE A 1 -8.17 12.67 -3.02
C ILE A 1 -8.37 13.62 -4.20
N PRO A 2 -7.82 13.41 -5.42
CA PRO A 2 -8.02 14.38 -6.52
C PRO A 2 -9.50 14.68 -6.85
N ARG A 3 -10.35 13.65 -6.89
CA ARG A 3 -11.79 13.82 -7.14
C ARG A 3 -12.52 14.58 -6.04
N THR A 4 -12.07 14.47 -4.80
CA THR A 4 -12.62 15.23 -3.67
C THR A 4 -12.14 16.68 -3.74
N GLU A 5 -10.91 16.90 -4.13
CA GLU A 5 -10.32 18.23 -4.32
C GLU A 5 -10.99 18.99 -5.46
N SER A 6 -11.24 18.34 -6.62
CA SER A 6 -11.97 18.93 -7.73
C SER A 6 -13.45 19.19 -7.40
N GLY A 7 -14.03 18.43 -6.49
CA GLY A 7 -15.45 18.46 -6.15
C GLY A 7 -16.31 17.46 -6.91
N ASP A 8 -15.68 16.54 -7.68
CA ASP A 8 -16.36 15.45 -8.37
C ASP A 8 -16.84 14.35 -7.41
N ALA A 9 -16.33 14.38 -6.17
CA ALA A 9 -16.78 13.51 -5.09
C ALA A 9 -16.87 14.31 -3.79
N ASP A 10 -17.94 14.10 -3.05
CA ASP A 10 -18.19 14.75 -1.76
C ASP A 10 -17.28 14.20 -0.66
N VAL A 11 -17.06 12.90 -0.68
CA VAL A 11 -16.22 12.16 0.24
C VAL A 11 -15.42 11.12 -0.54
N GLY A 12 -14.17 10.93 -0.15
CA GLY A 12 -13.32 9.85 -0.62
C GLY A 12 -12.80 9.00 0.54
N ILE A 13 -12.68 7.70 0.32
CA ILE A 13 -11.87 6.82 1.19
C ILE A 13 -10.49 6.73 0.54
N ALA A 14 -9.45 7.05 1.29
CA ALA A 14 -8.08 7.08 0.76
C ALA A 14 -7.04 6.81 1.86
N ALA A 15 -5.84 6.46 1.44
CA ALA A 15 -4.66 6.59 2.28
C ALA A 15 -4.33 8.07 2.48
N ARG A 16 -3.95 8.44 3.70
CA ARG A 16 -3.55 9.81 4.02
C ARG A 16 -2.26 10.16 3.28
N PRO A 17 -2.23 11.21 2.46
CA PRO A 17 -1.01 11.68 1.84
C PRO A 17 -0.10 12.32 2.90
N GLU A 18 1.18 12.42 2.62
CA GLU A 18 2.14 13.13 3.49
C GLU A 18 1.75 14.60 3.65
N HIS A 19 1.31 15.23 2.56
CA HIS A 19 0.82 16.59 2.54
C HIS A 19 -0.65 16.58 2.08
N LEU A 20 -1.54 16.94 2.99
CA LEU A 20 -2.95 17.11 2.66
C LEU A 20 -3.14 18.42 1.90
N PRO A 21 -3.78 18.42 0.72
CA PRO A 21 -4.08 19.66 -0.01
C PRO A 21 -4.86 20.66 0.84
N PRO A 22 -4.60 21.97 0.71
CA PRO A 22 -5.36 23.00 1.41
C PRO A 22 -6.86 22.89 1.17
N GLY A 23 -7.66 23.14 2.19
CA GLY A 23 -9.12 23.07 2.10
C GLY A 23 -9.72 21.67 2.17
N LEU A 24 -8.89 20.63 2.31
CA LEU A 24 -9.34 19.27 2.60
C LEU A 24 -9.17 18.95 4.09
N THR A 25 -10.09 18.16 4.61
CA THR A 25 -10.00 17.55 5.94
C THR A 25 -9.94 16.04 5.80
N PHE A 26 -9.09 15.41 6.61
CA PHE A 26 -8.93 13.97 6.64
C PHE A 26 -9.25 13.42 8.04
N LYS A 27 -10.11 12.41 8.11
CA LYS A 27 -10.40 11.64 9.33
C LYS A 27 -9.80 10.25 9.19
N ALA A 28 -8.75 9.99 9.97
CA ALA A 28 -8.18 8.65 10.05
C ALA A 28 -9.20 7.69 10.69
N MET A 29 -9.36 6.51 10.10
CA MET A 29 -10.28 5.46 10.55
C MET A 29 -9.53 4.18 10.92
N ALA A 30 -8.48 3.85 10.17
CA ALA A 30 -7.65 2.68 10.40
C ALA A 30 -6.19 2.95 10.00
N SER A 31 -5.31 2.08 10.48
CA SER A 31 -3.93 2.00 10.00
C SER A 31 -3.76 0.72 9.19
N SER A 32 -3.08 0.80 8.05
CA SER A 32 -2.74 -0.35 7.22
C SER A 32 -1.24 -0.52 7.15
N PRO A 33 -0.69 -1.59 7.73
CA PRO A 33 0.70 -1.96 7.50
C PRO A 33 0.97 -2.24 6.03
N LEU A 34 2.19 -1.97 5.59
CA LEU A 34 2.72 -2.42 4.32
C LEU A 34 3.54 -3.70 4.54
N LEU A 35 3.21 -4.73 3.79
CA LEU A 35 3.77 -6.05 3.95
C LEU A 35 4.60 -6.45 2.74
N PHE A 36 5.80 -6.97 2.98
CA PHE A 36 6.50 -7.74 1.97
C PHE A 36 5.85 -9.11 1.86
N ILE A 37 5.54 -9.53 0.66
CA ILE A 37 4.91 -10.82 0.37
C ILE A 37 5.75 -11.62 -0.61
N VAL A 38 5.78 -12.93 -0.41
CA VAL A 38 6.48 -13.92 -1.24
C VAL A 38 5.57 -15.09 -1.56
N PRO A 39 5.86 -15.89 -2.57
CA PRO A 39 5.13 -17.13 -2.83
C PRO A 39 5.11 -18.04 -1.60
N ARG A 40 3.99 -18.67 -1.32
CA ARG A 40 3.88 -19.63 -0.19
C ARG A 40 4.79 -20.83 -0.39
N THR A 41 4.78 -21.41 -1.58
CA THR A 41 5.75 -22.42 -1.96
C THR A 41 7.01 -21.68 -2.39
N PRO A 42 8.20 -22.01 -1.89
CA PRO A 42 9.43 -21.40 -2.36
C PRO A 42 9.66 -21.84 -3.81
N ALA A 43 8.84 -21.29 -4.70
CA ALA A 43 9.17 -21.28 -6.11
C ALA A 43 10.53 -20.57 -6.20
N ASN A 44 11.33 -20.92 -7.16
CA ASN A 44 12.69 -20.51 -7.42
C ASN A 44 12.88 -18.98 -7.55
N VAL A 45 12.42 -18.23 -6.54
CA VAL A 45 12.70 -16.79 -6.48
C VAL A 45 14.15 -16.63 -6.07
N ALA A 46 14.96 -16.16 -6.98
CA ALA A 46 16.38 -15.93 -6.74
C ALA A 46 16.57 -15.10 -5.47
N GLY A 47 17.55 -15.46 -4.64
CA GLY A 47 17.88 -14.69 -3.45
C GLY A 47 17.02 -14.92 -2.19
N LEU A 48 15.85 -15.59 -2.28
CA LEU A 48 14.96 -15.79 -1.13
C LEU A 48 15.38 -16.92 -0.16
N ASN A 49 16.23 -17.84 -0.60
CA ASN A 49 16.69 -18.97 0.20
C ASN A 49 18.01 -18.71 0.93
N GLN A 50 18.49 -17.49 0.90
CA GLN A 50 19.73 -17.08 1.55
C GLN A 50 19.45 -16.66 2.99
N ALA A 51 20.43 -16.84 3.86
CA ALA A 51 20.34 -16.41 5.26
C ALA A 51 20.15 -14.88 5.38
N GLU A 52 20.56 -14.15 4.35
CA GLU A 52 20.40 -12.72 4.21
C GLU A 52 19.86 -12.42 2.79
N ILE A 53 18.82 -11.60 2.70
CA ILE A 53 18.18 -11.28 1.42
C ILE A 53 19.02 -10.27 0.67
N ASP A 54 19.51 -10.65 -0.50
CA ASP A 54 20.12 -9.71 -1.43
C ASP A 54 19.04 -9.04 -2.30
N TRP A 55 18.61 -7.87 -1.86
CA TRP A 55 17.57 -7.09 -2.53
C TRP A 55 17.98 -6.60 -3.93
N SER A 56 19.26 -6.61 -4.27
CA SER A 56 19.74 -6.25 -5.62
C SER A 56 19.50 -7.36 -6.63
N GLU A 57 19.37 -8.61 -6.16
CA GLU A 57 19.15 -9.79 -6.99
C GLU A 57 17.69 -10.27 -6.96
N VAL A 58 16.99 -10.02 -5.84
CA VAL A 58 15.59 -10.45 -5.67
C VAL A 58 14.67 -9.68 -6.61
N PRO A 59 13.93 -10.37 -7.51
CA PRO A 59 12.99 -9.69 -8.41
C PRO A 59 11.82 -9.09 -7.61
N MET A 60 11.64 -7.79 -7.73
CA MET A 60 10.58 -7.03 -7.06
C MET A 60 9.42 -6.74 -8.00
N VAL A 61 8.19 -6.99 -7.53
CA VAL A 61 6.96 -6.57 -8.19
C VAL A 61 6.33 -5.44 -7.36
N LEU A 62 6.32 -4.23 -7.89
CA LEU A 62 5.91 -3.04 -7.17
C LEU A 62 4.79 -2.28 -7.89
N SER A 63 4.07 -1.45 -7.15
CA SER A 63 3.14 -0.50 -7.77
C SER A 63 3.89 0.55 -8.60
N GLU A 64 3.29 0.99 -9.71
CA GLU A 64 3.86 2.05 -10.57
C GLU A 64 4.02 3.37 -9.82
N SER A 65 3.07 3.68 -8.93
CA SER A 65 2.99 4.95 -8.22
C SER A 65 2.21 4.84 -6.90
N GLY A 66 2.05 5.95 -6.23
CA GLY A 66 1.24 6.07 -5.00
C GLY A 66 2.07 5.92 -3.72
N LEU A 67 1.38 6.07 -2.59
CA LEU A 67 2.02 6.17 -1.28
C LEU A 67 2.82 4.90 -0.92
N ALA A 68 2.30 3.71 -1.24
CA ALA A 68 3.02 2.46 -1.01
C ALA A 68 4.36 2.44 -1.77
N ARG A 69 4.37 2.89 -3.03
CA ARG A 69 5.59 2.98 -3.82
C ARG A 69 6.59 3.98 -3.22
N THR A 70 6.13 5.13 -2.79
CA THR A 70 6.97 6.14 -2.14
C THR A 70 7.64 5.56 -0.89
N ARG A 71 6.91 4.87 -0.04
CA ARG A 71 7.44 4.25 1.18
C ARG A 71 8.44 3.15 0.89
N VAL A 72 8.20 2.31 -0.12
CA VAL A 72 9.15 1.28 -0.55
C VAL A 72 10.44 1.91 -1.07
N ASN A 73 10.32 2.95 -1.90
CA ASN A 73 11.50 3.65 -2.42
C ASN A 73 12.32 4.28 -1.30
N GLN A 74 11.66 4.91 -0.32
CA GLN A 74 12.31 5.49 0.84
C GLN A 74 13.02 4.42 1.67
N TRP A 75 12.35 3.29 1.95
CA TRP A 75 12.90 2.17 2.72
C TRP A 75 14.20 1.64 2.09
N PHE A 76 14.26 1.49 0.78
CA PHE A 76 15.46 1.07 0.05
C PHE A 76 16.54 2.16 0.04
N ALA A 77 16.14 3.43 -0.17
CA ALA A 77 17.06 4.57 -0.19
C ALA A 77 17.81 4.76 1.14
N GLU A 78 17.09 4.66 2.27
CA GLU A 78 17.67 4.76 3.62
C GLU A 78 18.74 3.68 3.91
N ARG A 79 18.72 2.58 3.16
CA ARG A 79 19.67 1.45 3.28
C ARG A 79 20.72 1.44 2.18
N ASN A 80 20.71 2.45 1.29
CA ASN A 80 21.58 2.49 0.12
C ASN A 80 21.45 1.24 -0.77
N ILE A 81 20.26 0.64 -0.82
CA ILE A 81 19.96 -0.53 -1.64
C ILE A 81 19.30 -0.09 -2.94
N ARG A 82 19.75 -0.64 -4.06
CA ARG A 82 19.08 -0.53 -5.35
C ARG A 82 18.31 -1.82 -5.62
N PRO A 83 16.98 -1.85 -5.43
CA PRO A 83 16.21 -3.07 -5.63
C PRO A 83 16.16 -3.43 -7.13
N HIS A 84 16.19 -4.73 -7.41
CA HIS A 84 15.94 -5.26 -8.74
C HIS A 84 14.43 -5.22 -9.02
N ILE A 85 13.93 -4.14 -9.62
CA ILE A 85 12.53 -3.99 -9.98
C ILE A 85 12.28 -4.75 -11.28
N TYR A 86 11.69 -5.94 -11.16
CA TYR A 86 11.35 -6.80 -12.29
C TYR A 86 10.06 -6.33 -13.00
N ALA A 87 9.05 -5.92 -12.25
CA ALA A 87 7.78 -5.45 -12.80
C ALA A 87 7.20 -4.29 -11.99
N GLN A 88 6.54 -3.39 -12.71
CA GLN A 88 5.74 -2.32 -12.15
C GLN A 88 4.32 -2.46 -12.69
N VAL A 89 3.34 -2.46 -11.79
CA VAL A 89 1.94 -2.75 -12.15
C VAL A 89 0.99 -1.75 -11.52
N SER A 90 -0.10 -1.51 -12.21
CA SER A 90 -1.22 -0.74 -11.69
C SER A 90 -2.13 -1.66 -10.86
N GLY A 91 -2.35 -1.30 -9.60
CA GLY A 91 -3.23 -2.03 -8.69
C GLY A 91 -2.53 -3.12 -7.86
N ASN A 92 -2.86 -3.13 -6.58
CA ASN A 92 -2.23 -4.03 -5.59
C ASN A 92 -2.60 -5.50 -5.80
N GLU A 93 -3.80 -5.81 -6.32
CA GLU A 93 -4.22 -7.18 -6.62
C GLU A 93 -3.36 -7.84 -7.70
N ALA A 94 -2.90 -7.06 -8.68
CA ALA A 94 -1.96 -7.56 -9.69
C ALA A 94 -0.63 -7.96 -9.05
N ILE A 95 -0.14 -7.21 -8.05
CA ILE A 95 1.06 -7.56 -7.28
C ILE A 95 0.88 -8.91 -6.59
N VAL A 96 -0.24 -9.09 -5.84
CA VAL A 96 -0.52 -10.35 -5.13
C VAL A 96 -0.57 -11.52 -6.12
N SER A 97 -1.23 -11.34 -7.26
CA SER A 97 -1.36 -12.37 -8.28
C SER A 97 -0.01 -12.76 -8.89
N MET A 98 0.84 -11.79 -9.24
CA MET A 98 2.17 -12.07 -9.78
C MET A 98 3.07 -12.76 -8.77
N VAL A 99 3.03 -12.33 -7.51
CA VAL A 99 3.76 -13.00 -6.43
C VAL A 99 3.27 -14.43 -6.24
N ALA A 100 1.95 -14.66 -6.25
CA ALA A 100 1.37 -15.99 -6.15
C ALA A 100 1.79 -16.94 -7.29
N LEU A 101 2.13 -16.39 -8.45
CA LEU A 101 2.67 -17.12 -9.59
C LEU A 101 4.19 -17.35 -9.51
N GLY A 102 4.85 -16.84 -8.48
CA GLY A 102 6.29 -17.05 -8.28
C GLY A 102 7.20 -16.06 -8.99
N VAL A 103 6.68 -14.94 -9.48
CA VAL A 103 7.46 -13.94 -10.22
C VAL A 103 8.53 -13.28 -9.35
N GLY A 104 8.24 -13.03 -8.06
CA GLY A 104 9.17 -12.35 -7.18
C GLY A 104 8.57 -11.97 -5.83
N VAL A 105 9.14 -10.95 -5.22
CA VAL A 105 8.68 -10.34 -3.96
C VAL A 105 7.84 -9.12 -4.26
N GLY A 106 6.70 -9.00 -3.60
CA GLY A 106 5.83 -7.82 -3.72
C GLY A 106 5.71 -7.05 -2.42
N VAL A 107 5.21 -5.82 -2.50
CA VAL A 107 4.80 -5.03 -1.34
C VAL A 107 3.37 -4.57 -1.54
N VAL A 108 2.52 -4.89 -0.56
CA VAL A 108 1.09 -4.55 -0.59
C VAL A 108 0.59 -4.14 0.79
N PRO A 109 -0.48 -3.31 0.87
CA PRO A 109 -1.18 -3.08 2.13
C PRO A 109 -1.78 -4.37 2.69
N GLU A 110 -1.73 -4.54 4.01
CA GLU A 110 -2.34 -5.70 4.68
C GLU A 110 -3.82 -5.86 4.32
N LEU A 111 -4.55 -4.76 4.23
CA LEU A 111 -5.96 -4.76 3.86
C LEU A 111 -6.21 -5.42 2.50
N VAL A 112 -5.33 -5.19 1.53
CA VAL A 112 -5.41 -5.82 0.20
C VAL A 112 -5.16 -7.32 0.33
N LEU A 113 -4.09 -7.70 1.03
CA LEU A 113 -3.74 -9.11 1.20
C LEU A 113 -4.87 -9.90 1.87
N ARG A 114 -5.47 -9.36 2.93
CA ARG A 114 -6.58 -10.00 3.66
C ARG A 114 -7.79 -10.30 2.78
N ASN A 115 -8.07 -9.45 1.81
CA ASN A 115 -9.24 -9.56 0.93
C ASN A 115 -8.92 -10.18 -0.43
N SER A 116 -7.66 -10.52 -0.68
CA SER A 116 -7.25 -11.10 -1.96
C SER A 116 -7.66 -12.58 -2.08
N PRO A 117 -8.26 -13.00 -3.20
CA PRO A 117 -8.52 -14.41 -3.46
C PRO A 117 -7.24 -15.24 -3.56
N MET A 118 -6.09 -14.59 -3.78
CA MET A 118 -4.79 -15.25 -3.88
C MET A 118 -4.01 -15.27 -2.56
N ALA A 119 -4.59 -14.77 -1.45
CA ALA A 119 -3.92 -14.69 -0.14
C ALA A 119 -3.35 -16.04 0.34
N SER A 120 -4.05 -17.14 0.09
CA SER A 120 -3.59 -18.48 0.47
C SER A 120 -2.35 -18.97 -0.29
N ARG A 121 -2.02 -18.36 -1.41
CA ARG A 121 -0.87 -18.71 -2.28
C ARG A 121 0.39 -17.90 -2.01
N VAL A 122 0.29 -16.91 -1.14
CA VAL A 122 1.42 -16.09 -0.71
C VAL A 122 1.61 -16.17 0.80
N ARG A 123 2.74 -15.73 1.29
CA ARG A 123 3.01 -15.54 2.71
C ARG A 123 3.70 -14.21 2.95
N VAL A 124 3.51 -13.68 4.13
CA VAL A 124 4.23 -12.48 4.58
C VAL A 124 5.68 -12.85 4.84
N LEU A 125 6.58 -12.02 4.35
CA LEU A 125 8.01 -12.07 4.63
C LEU A 125 8.30 -11.10 5.77
N ASN A 126 8.88 -11.60 6.86
CA ASN A 126 9.28 -10.77 7.98
C ASN A 126 10.57 -10.02 7.60
N VAL A 127 10.47 -8.72 7.43
CA VAL A 127 11.58 -7.83 7.05
C VAL A 127 11.73 -6.77 8.11
N GLN A 128 12.96 -6.52 8.54
CA GLN A 128 13.25 -5.49 9.53
C GLN A 128 14.23 -4.44 8.96
N PRO A 129 14.00 -3.17 9.32
CA PRO A 129 12.81 -2.64 9.98
C PRO A 129 11.57 -2.73 9.08
N GLU A 130 10.40 -2.76 9.66
CA GLU A 130 9.14 -2.77 8.93
C GLU A 130 8.96 -1.50 8.10
N LEU A 131 8.17 -1.62 7.03
CA LEU A 131 7.72 -0.44 6.27
C LEU A 131 6.75 0.39 7.13
N GLU A 132 6.90 1.69 7.04
CA GLU A 132 6.01 2.60 7.76
C GLU A 132 4.56 2.44 7.28
N PRO A 133 3.60 2.16 8.19
CA PRO A 133 2.20 2.02 7.83
C PRO A 133 1.61 3.36 7.38
N PHE A 134 0.46 3.32 6.73
CA PHE A 134 -0.28 4.53 6.42
C PHE A 134 -1.71 4.50 6.96
N ALA A 135 -2.22 5.68 7.34
CA ALA A 135 -3.58 5.84 7.78
C ALA A 135 -4.53 5.75 6.57
N ILE A 136 -5.60 4.99 6.73
CA ILE A 136 -6.74 4.97 5.80
C ILE A 136 -7.88 5.74 6.46
N GLY A 137 -8.60 6.55 5.69
CA GLY A 137 -9.69 7.33 6.25
C GLY A 137 -10.51 8.06 5.23
N LEU A 138 -11.43 8.86 5.74
CA LEU A 138 -12.28 9.74 4.94
C LEU A 138 -11.56 11.04 4.63
N CYS A 139 -11.77 11.53 3.42
CA CYS A 139 -11.33 12.84 2.96
C CYS A 139 -12.52 13.59 2.36
N SER A 140 -12.70 14.86 2.76
CA SER A 140 -13.74 15.75 2.21
C SER A 140 -13.24 17.19 2.20
N LYS A 141 -13.89 18.05 1.41
CA LYS A 141 -13.68 19.50 1.53
C LYS A 141 -14.13 19.98 2.90
N THR A 142 -13.29 20.78 3.57
CA THR A 142 -13.58 21.29 4.90
C THR A 142 -14.92 22.04 4.96
N GLN A 143 -15.20 22.86 3.95
CA GLN A 143 -16.43 23.64 3.83
C GLN A 143 -17.69 22.76 3.75
N ARG A 144 -17.58 21.56 3.17
CA ARG A 144 -18.73 20.67 3.01
C ARG A 144 -19.06 19.86 4.27
N LEU A 145 -18.18 19.84 5.26
CA LEU A 145 -18.41 19.15 6.53
C LEU A 145 -19.51 19.83 7.40
N GLU A 146 -19.96 21.02 7.00
CA GLU A 146 -21.10 21.70 7.61
C GLU A 146 -22.45 21.15 7.07
N GLU A 147 -22.44 20.42 5.95
CA GLU A 147 -23.63 19.80 5.40
C GLU A 147 -24.13 18.65 6.31
N PRO A 148 -25.44 18.60 6.66
CA PRO A 148 -25.95 17.65 7.63
C PRO A 148 -25.64 16.18 7.33
N LEU A 149 -25.76 15.77 6.06
CA LEU A 149 -25.48 14.40 5.64
C LEU A 149 -24.01 14.04 5.77
N LEU A 150 -23.12 14.95 5.34
CA LEU A 150 -21.67 14.74 5.46
C LEU A 150 -21.23 14.75 6.91
N GLN A 151 -21.80 15.62 7.73
CA GLN A 151 -21.53 15.65 9.16
C GLN A 151 -21.96 14.35 9.85
N ALA A 152 -23.13 13.80 9.50
CA ALA A 152 -23.60 12.53 10.02
C ALA A 152 -22.66 11.38 9.62
N LEU A 153 -22.31 11.28 8.33
CA LEU A 153 -21.34 10.29 7.85
C LEU A 153 -20.00 10.44 8.56
N TRP A 154 -19.51 11.68 8.66
CA TRP A 154 -18.22 11.96 9.29
C TRP A 154 -18.16 11.54 10.76
N LYS A 155 -19.25 11.74 11.50
CA LYS A 155 -19.34 11.35 12.93
C LYS A 155 -19.41 9.84 13.10
N THR A 156 -20.19 9.16 12.24
CA THR A 156 -20.49 7.72 12.39
C THR A 156 -19.45 6.81 11.73
N ALA A 157 -18.66 7.32 10.78
CA ALA A 157 -17.69 6.51 10.07
C ALA A 157 -16.63 5.93 11.01
N GLN A 158 -16.56 4.60 11.05
CA GLN A 158 -15.56 3.78 11.74
C GLN A 158 -15.23 2.58 10.83
N LEU A 159 -13.99 2.10 10.85
CA LEU A 159 -13.53 0.86 10.19
C LEU A 159 -13.23 -0.21 11.21
#